data_d4ea39b98c002240b0d32d8c8f9da0a3
#
_entry.id   d4ea39b98c002240b0d32d8c8f9da0a3
#
_cell.length_a   1.000
_cell.length_b   1.000
_cell.length_c   1.000
_cell.angle_alpha   90.00
_cell.angle_beta   90.00
_cell.angle_gamma   90.00
#
_symmetry.space_group_name_H-M   'P 1'
#
loop_
_entity.id
_entity.type
_entity.pdbx_description
1 polymer ?
#
loop_
_entity_poly.entity_id
_entity_poly.type
_entity_poly.pdbx_seq_one_letter_code
_entity_poly.pdbx_strand_id
1 'polypeptide(L)'
;QVMDATPDTVAAQPSNGSSAPRNGSATAERIRLELAEAWGEMGAAWGVTPAIARVQGYLMVRQEPLTEREVREALGLSHRAASLALAEAESWGIVERVAEPRRVGRRGPAGAAYLAIGDHWQWFGRVIAERKIREGDPIVAVLEAKVAEAGAASDAHPDDQELIALREWLVEFLGFVKLFDQAIGIVP
;
A
#
# COMPACT_ATOMS: atom_id res chain seq x y z
N GLN A 1 -64.83 6.16 54.17
CA GLN A 1 -65.02 5.80 52.76
C GLN A 1 -63.82 6.32 51.99
N VAL A 2 -62.87 5.46 51.73
CA VAL A 2 -61.60 5.76 51.07
C VAL A 2 -61.79 5.52 49.55
N MET A 3 -61.57 6.55 48.75
CA MET A 3 -61.51 6.42 47.27
C MET A 3 -60.05 6.17 46.90
N ASP A 4 -59.81 5.02 46.34
CA ASP A 4 -58.56 4.54 45.77
C ASP A 4 -58.40 5.16 44.35
N ALA A 5 -57.32 5.89 44.13
CA ALA A 5 -57.00 6.45 42.84
C ALA A 5 -55.72 5.75 42.34
N THR A 6 -55.88 4.83 41.42
CA THR A 6 -54.78 4.21 40.65
C THR A 6 -54.12 5.22 39.70
N PRO A 7 -52.78 5.29 39.65
CA PRO A 7 -52.10 6.10 38.65
C PRO A 7 -51.99 5.35 37.33
N ASP A 8 -52.40 6.01 36.27
CA ASP A 8 -52.23 5.65 34.86
C ASP A 8 -50.75 5.41 34.53
N THR A 9 -50.42 4.19 34.16
CA THR A 9 -49.12 3.86 33.62
C THR A 9 -49.04 4.27 32.16
N VAL A 10 -48.43 5.44 31.92
CA VAL A 10 -48.05 5.85 30.56
C VAL A 10 -46.94 4.95 30.06
N ALA A 11 -47.29 4.06 29.14
CA ALA A 11 -46.34 3.27 28.41
C ALA A 11 -45.42 4.17 27.58
N ALA A 12 -44.13 4.19 27.93
CA ALA A 12 -43.09 4.88 27.13
C ALA A 12 -42.91 4.10 25.80
N GLN A 13 -43.20 4.77 24.69
CA GLN A 13 -42.93 4.25 23.37
C GLN A 13 -41.41 4.24 23.15
N PRO A 14 -40.84 3.15 22.57
CA PRO A 14 -39.45 3.15 22.18
C PRO A 14 -39.26 4.13 21.02
N SER A 15 -38.54 5.20 21.25
CA SER A 15 -38.08 6.13 20.23
C SER A 15 -37.20 5.37 19.24
N ASN A 16 -37.72 5.13 18.05
CA ASN A 16 -36.97 4.64 16.90
C ASN A 16 -35.91 5.69 16.54
N GLY A 17 -34.72 5.53 17.13
CA GLY A 17 -33.55 6.35 16.83
C GLY A 17 -33.04 6.01 15.43
N SER A 18 -33.61 6.69 14.42
CA SER A 18 -32.95 6.86 13.14
C SER A 18 -31.65 7.63 13.40
N SER A 19 -30.54 6.92 13.55
CA SER A 19 -29.22 7.54 13.71
C SER A 19 -28.80 8.14 12.37
N ALA A 20 -29.14 9.41 12.17
CA ALA A 20 -28.43 10.23 11.17
C ALA A 20 -26.92 10.09 11.40
N PRO A 21 -26.10 9.95 10.34
CA PRO A 21 -24.64 9.84 10.52
C PRO A 21 -24.17 11.05 11.32
N ARG A 22 -23.53 10.79 12.45
CA ARG A 22 -22.99 11.84 13.30
C ARG A 22 -22.02 12.66 12.45
N ASN A 23 -22.13 13.98 12.42
CA ASN A 23 -21.28 14.87 11.62
C ASN A 23 -19.79 14.54 11.73
N GLY A 24 -19.32 14.05 12.87
CA GLY A 24 -17.96 13.56 13.07
C GLY A 24 -17.57 12.36 12.20
N SER A 25 -18.48 11.42 11.95
CA SER A 25 -18.22 10.25 11.09
C SER A 25 -18.03 10.65 9.62
N ALA A 26 -18.87 11.55 9.11
CA ALA A 26 -18.75 12.05 7.74
C ALA A 26 -17.46 12.86 7.54
N THR A 27 -17.08 13.68 8.52
CA THR A 27 -15.83 14.44 8.49
C THR A 27 -14.60 13.51 8.53
N ALA A 28 -14.61 12.48 9.38
CA ALA A 28 -13.53 11.50 9.43
C ALA A 28 -13.38 10.77 8.10
N GLU A 29 -14.49 10.38 7.47
CA GLU A 29 -14.44 9.70 6.17
C GLU A 29 -13.89 10.61 5.06
N ARG A 30 -14.30 11.86 5.03
CA ARG A 30 -13.74 12.85 4.09
C ARG A 30 -12.22 12.98 4.25
N ILE A 31 -11.73 13.09 5.48
CA ILE A 31 -10.28 13.18 5.76
C ILE A 31 -9.54 11.92 5.26
N ARG A 32 -10.11 10.72 5.47
CA ARG A 32 -9.52 9.46 4.99
C ARG A 32 -9.41 9.43 3.48
N LEU A 33 -10.46 9.88 2.79
CA LEU A 33 -10.49 9.91 1.32
C LEU A 33 -9.50 10.95 0.76
N GLU A 34 -9.43 12.13 1.34
CA GLU A 34 -8.46 13.16 0.95
C GLU A 34 -7.01 12.68 1.14
N LEU A 35 -6.73 11.98 2.25
CA LEU A 35 -5.41 11.38 2.48
C LEU A 35 -5.12 10.27 1.47
N ALA A 36 -6.08 9.40 1.18
CA ALA A 36 -5.90 8.33 0.20
C ALA A 36 -5.61 8.90 -1.20
N GLU A 37 -6.25 10.00 -1.58
CA GLU A 37 -6.00 10.68 -2.85
C GLU A 37 -4.58 11.27 -2.90
N ALA A 38 -4.17 12.04 -1.89
CA ALA A 38 -2.83 12.58 -1.78
C ALA A 38 -1.76 11.47 -1.77
N TRP A 39 -2.06 10.32 -1.14
CA TRP A 39 -1.21 9.15 -1.15
C TRP A 39 -1.05 8.54 -2.54
N GLY A 40 -2.15 8.53 -3.33
CA GLY A 40 -2.15 8.12 -4.73
C GLY A 40 -1.28 9.01 -5.60
N GLU A 41 -1.35 10.33 -5.43
CA GLU A 41 -0.52 11.29 -6.15
C GLU A 41 0.97 11.13 -5.81
N MET A 42 1.29 10.97 -4.53
CA MET A 42 2.66 10.69 -4.09
C MET A 42 3.16 9.36 -4.67
N GLY A 43 2.36 8.31 -4.62
CA GLY A 43 2.68 7.01 -5.19
C GLY A 43 3.00 7.11 -6.68
N ALA A 44 2.20 7.88 -7.44
CA ALA A 44 2.44 8.12 -8.86
C ALA A 44 3.79 8.80 -9.12
N ALA A 45 4.16 9.79 -8.32
CA ALA A 45 5.46 10.45 -8.41
C ALA A 45 6.63 9.49 -8.14
N TRP A 46 6.37 8.40 -7.40
CA TRP A 46 7.33 7.34 -7.10
C TRP A 46 7.24 6.14 -8.06
N GLY A 47 6.42 6.23 -9.11
CA GLY A 47 6.23 5.15 -10.08
C GLY A 47 5.34 4.00 -9.59
N VAL A 48 4.60 4.20 -8.50
CA VAL A 48 3.57 3.26 -8.02
C VAL A 48 2.25 3.58 -8.71
N THR A 49 1.51 2.57 -9.16
CA THR A 49 0.18 2.77 -9.74
C THR A 49 -0.73 3.52 -8.74
N PRO A 50 -1.35 4.65 -9.11
CA PRO A 50 -2.17 5.45 -8.19
C PRO A 50 -3.26 4.66 -7.47
N ALA A 51 -3.88 3.69 -8.16
CA ALA A 51 -4.91 2.85 -7.56
C ALA A 51 -4.38 2.00 -6.40
N ILE A 52 -3.17 1.47 -6.50
CA ILE A 52 -2.52 0.67 -5.44
C ILE A 52 -2.23 1.56 -4.23
N ALA A 53 -1.62 2.72 -4.46
CA ALA A 53 -1.30 3.66 -3.40
C ALA A 53 -2.57 4.19 -2.69
N ARG A 54 -3.63 4.52 -3.44
CA ARG A 54 -4.93 4.94 -2.87
C ARG A 54 -5.57 3.85 -2.02
N VAL A 55 -5.59 2.61 -2.51
CA VAL A 55 -6.12 1.45 -1.79
C VAL A 55 -5.36 1.23 -0.49
N GLN A 56 -4.03 1.20 -0.56
CA GLN A 56 -3.19 1.04 0.62
C GLN A 56 -3.36 2.19 1.61
N GLY A 57 -3.30 3.44 1.16
CA GLY A 57 -3.48 4.62 2.02
C GLY A 57 -4.83 4.63 2.72
N TYR A 58 -5.90 4.25 2.01
CA TYR A 58 -7.23 4.15 2.59
C TYR A 58 -7.33 3.06 3.66
N LEU A 59 -6.82 1.85 3.37
CA LEU A 59 -6.80 0.74 4.34
C LEU A 59 -5.96 1.07 5.57
N MET A 60 -4.81 1.75 5.40
CA MET A 60 -3.96 2.19 6.53
C MET A 60 -4.71 3.08 7.52
N VAL A 61 -5.46 4.06 7.02
CA VAL A 61 -6.17 5.01 7.90
C VAL A 61 -7.50 4.47 8.42
N ARG A 62 -8.04 3.44 7.79
CA ARG A 62 -9.24 2.74 8.29
C ARG A 62 -8.91 1.83 9.46
N GLN A 63 -7.77 1.18 9.46
CA GLN A 63 -7.29 0.26 10.51
C GLN A 63 -8.29 -0.85 10.84
N GLU A 64 -9.14 -1.20 9.89
CA GLU A 64 -10.13 -2.25 10.00
C GLU A 64 -10.25 -3.03 8.69
N PRO A 65 -10.59 -4.32 8.72
CA PRO A 65 -10.77 -5.11 7.50
C PRO A 65 -11.94 -4.60 6.68
N LEU A 66 -11.71 -4.36 5.39
CA LEU A 66 -12.72 -3.94 4.42
C LEU A 66 -12.80 -4.94 3.27
N THR A 67 -14.02 -5.21 2.82
CA THR A 67 -14.25 -5.99 1.60
C THR A 67 -13.83 -5.21 0.36
N GLU A 68 -13.53 -5.92 -0.75
CA GLU A 68 -13.28 -5.29 -2.05
C GLU A 68 -14.39 -4.29 -2.42
N ARG A 69 -15.63 -4.66 -2.17
CA ARG A 69 -16.78 -3.80 -2.44
C ARG A 69 -16.73 -2.49 -1.64
N GLU A 70 -16.41 -2.54 -0.36
CA GLU A 70 -16.31 -1.35 0.49
C GLU A 70 -15.18 -0.43 0.05
N VAL A 71 -14.02 -1.00 -0.25
CA VAL A 71 -12.88 -0.25 -0.80
C VAL A 71 -13.23 0.39 -2.14
N ARG A 72 -13.83 -0.37 -3.03
CA ARG A 72 -14.26 0.08 -4.35
C ARG A 72 -15.26 1.23 -4.30
N GLU A 73 -16.30 1.09 -3.46
CA GLU A 73 -17.33 2.11 -3.29
C GLU A 73 -16.76 3.39 -2.66
N ALA A 74 -15.91 3.26 -1.65
CA ALA A 74 -15.27 4.40 -0.98
C ALA A 74 -14.36 5.19 -1.92
N LEU A 75 -13.53 4.51 -2.70
CA LEU A 75 -12.53 5.14 -3.58
C LEU A 75 -13.06 5.46 -4.99
N GLY A 76 -14.32 5.16 -5.29
CA GLY A 76 -14.90 5.37 -6.62
C GLY A 76 -14.22 4.57 -7.73
N LEU A 77 -13.67 3.39 -7.41
CA LEU A 77 -12.99 2.53 -8.37
C LEU A 77 -13.96 1.61 -9.10
N SER A 78 -13.60 1.17 -10.33
CA SER A 78 -14.28 0.05 -10.94
C SER A 78 -13.94 -1.26 -10.22
N HIS A 79 -14.78 -2.28 -10.33
CA HIS A 79 -14.51 -3.62 -9.78
C HIS A 79 -13.14 -4.15 -10.24
N ARG A 80 -12.84 -4.04 -11.54
CA ARG A 80 -11.56 -4.48 -12.09
C ARG A 80 -10.37 -3.72 -11.47
N ALA A 81 -10.47 -2.38 -11.36
CA ALA A 81 -9.40 -1.57 -10.80
C ALA A 81 -9.16 -1.88 -9.33
N ALA A 82 -10.22 -2.03 -8.52
CA ALA A 82 -10.10 -2.39 -7.11
C ALA A 82 -9.50 -3.78 -6.92
N SER A 83 -10.00 -4.79 -7.67
CA SER A 83 -9.50 -6.17 -7.58
C SER A 83 -8.02 -6.28 -7.97
N LEU A 84 -7.59 -5.59 -9.04
CA LEU A 84 -6.18 -5.58 -9.45
C LEU A 84 -5.31 -4.86 -8.43
N ALA A 85 -5.72 -3.70 -7.93
CA ALA A 85 -4.97 -2.94 -6.94
C ALA A 85 -4.81 -3.71 -5.62
N LEU A 86 -5.88 -4.39 -5.16
CA LEU A 86 -5.83 -5.22 -3.96
C LEU A 86 -4.93 -6.45 -4.14
N ALA A 87 -5.02 -7.14 -5.29
CA ALA A 87 -4.18 -8.29 -5.58
C ALA A 87 -2.69 -7.90 -5.66
N GLU A 88 -2.37 -6.76 -6.26
CA GLU A 88 -1.00 -6.27 -6.35
C GLU A 88 -0.48 -5.80 -4.98
N ALA A 89 -1.28 -5.08 -4.20
CA ALA A 89 -0.93 -4.70 -2.82
C ALA A 89 -0.73 -5.94 -1.91
N GLU A 90 -1.50 -7.01 -2.11
CA GLU A 90 -1.33 -8.29 -1.43
C GLU A 90 -0.01 -8.96 -1.86
N SER A 91 0.32 -8.96 -3.16
CA SER A 91 1.57 -9.53 -3.68
C SER A 91 2.82 -8.81 -3.17
N TRP A 92 2.74 -7.50 -2.93
CA TRP A 92 3.81 -6.72 -2.30
C TRP A 92 3.86 -6.91 -0.77
N GLY A 93 2.89 -7.60 -0.19
CA GLY A 93 2.78 -7.82 1.25
C GLY A 93 2.50 -6.54 2.05
N ILE A 94 1.92 -5.51 1.44
CA ILE A 94 1.48 -4.27 2.11
C ILE A 94 0.01 -4.32 2.54
N VAL A 95 -0.73 -5.29 2.01
CA VAL A 95 -2.12 -5.62 2.37
C VAL A 95 -2.23 -7.13 2.57
N GLU A 96 -2.99 -7.56 3.55
CA GLU A 96 -3.31 -8.97 3.76
C GLU A 96 -4.80 -9.25 3.56
N ARG A 97 -5.08 -10.44 3.08
CA ARG A 97 -6.44 -10.96 2.97
C ARG A 97 -6.81 -11.68 4.25
N VAL A 98 -7.90 -11.26 4.87
CA VAL A 98 -8.45 -11.84 6.09
C VAL A 98 -9.89 -12.29 5.87
N ALA A 99 -10.42 -13.10 6.78
CA ALA A 99 -11.84 -13.44 6.76
C ALA A 99 -12.69 -12.18 7.02
N GLU A 100 -13.75 -11.99 6.22
CA GLU A 100 -14.69 -10.91 6.45
C GLU A 100 -15.26 -10.98 7.88
N PRO A 101 -15.19 -9.90 8.68
CA PRO A 101 -15.81 -9.87 9.99
C PRO A 101 -17.31 -10.19 9.88
N ARG A 102 -17.79 -11.14 10.70
CA ARG A 102 -19.22 -11.50 10.70
C ARG A 102 -20.05 -10.30 11.14
N ARG A 103 -20.82 -9.75 10.22
CA ARG A 103 -21.83 -8.73 10.55
C ARG A 103 -23.12 -9.40 10.97
N VAL A 104 -23.74 -8.93 12.05
CA VAL A 104 -25.01 -9.41 12.55
C VAL A 104 -26.07 -9.30 11.44
N GLY A 105 -26.75 -10.42 11.12
CA GLY A 105 -27.83 -10.47 10.13
C GLY A 105 -27.43 -10.90 8.72
N ARG A 106 -26.16 -11.09 8.40
CA ARG A 106 -25.72 -11.58 7.08
C ARG A 106 -25.69 -13.12 7.05
N ARG A 107 -26.45 -13.73 6.16
CA ARG A 107 -26.43 -15.18 5.89
C ARG A 107 -25.48 -15.47 4.73
N GLY A 108 -24.64 -16.49 4.85
CA GLY A 108 -23.72 -16.95 3.82
C GLY A 108 -22.31 -17.20 4.36
N PRO A 109 -21.42 -17.81 3.54
CA PRO A 109 -20.01 -17.97 3.90
C PRO A 109 -19.35 -16.59 4.08
N ALA A 110 -18.40 -16.51 5.00
CA ALA A 110 -17.58 -15.31 5.17
C ALA A 110 -16.83 -15.01 3.87
N GLY A 111 -16.98 -13.79 3.36
CA GLY A 111 -16.20 -13.29 2.22
C GLY A 111 -14.75 -13.00 2.61
N ALA A 112 -13.97 -12.52 1.67
CA ALA A 112 -12.65 -11.98 1.92
C ALA A 112 -12.75 -10.49 2.25
N ALA A 113 -11.96 -10.04 3.21
CA ALA A 113 -11.70 -8.65 3.51
C ALA A 113 -10.19 -8.39 3.44
N TYR A 114 -9.80 -7.14 3.39
CA TYR A 114 -8.43 -6.70 3.23
C TYR A 114 -8.07 -5.73 4.34
N LEU A 115 -6.87 -5.88 4.88
CA LEU A 115 -6.32 -5.06 5.95
C LEU A 115 -4.91 -4.62 5.56
N ALA A 116 -4.55 -3.36 5.82
CA ALA A 116 -3.18 -2.92 5.65
C ALA A 116 -2.26 -3.58 6.68
N ILE A 117 -1.10 -4.07 6.24
CA ILE A 117 -0.14 -4.78 7.10
C ILE A 117 0.86 -3.77 7.70
N GLY A 118 1.09 -3.95 8.99
CA GLY A 118 2.22 -3.37 9.68
C GLY A 118 2.12 -1.88 9.97
N ASP A 119 3.20 -1.38 10.53
CA ASP A 119 3.44 0.05 10.69
C ASP A 119 4.04 0.68 9.42
N HIS A 120 4.23 2.00 9.46
CA HIS A 120 4.73 2.74 8.28
C HIS A 120 6.15 2.34 7.88
N TRP A 121 6.97 1.85 8.79
CA TRP A 121 8.33 1.41 8.48
C TRP A 121 8.32 0.08 7.72
N GLN A 122 7.46 -0.84 8.12
CA GLN A 122 7.33 -2.14 7.48
C GLN A 122 6.85 -2.03 6.04
N TRP A 123 5.77 -1.25 5.79
CA TRP A 123 5.30 -1.09 4.42
C TRP A 123 6.30 -0.31 3.57
N PHE A 124 6.94 0.74 4.12
CA PHE A 124 7.96 1.50 3.41
C PHE A 124 9.13 0.61 2.99
N GLY A 125 9.65 -0.21 3.92
CA GLY A 125 10.69 -1.18 3.63
C GLY A 125 10.29 -2.17 2.51
N ARG A 126 9.03 -2.64 2.51
CA ARG A 126 8.53 -3.54 1.45
C ARG A 126 8.41 -2.87 0.09
N VAL A 127 7.91 -1.64 0.03
CA VAL A 127 7.86 -0.87 -1.23
C VAL A 127 9.27 -0.63 -1.79
N ILE A 128 10.23 -0.27 -0.93
CA ILE A 128 11.63 -0.10 -1.34
C ILE A 128 12.23 -1.41 -1.82
N ALA A 129 11.99 -2.52 -1.11
CA ALA A 129 12.49 -3.84 -1.51
C ALA A 129 11.93 -4.30 -2.87
N GLU A 130 10.63 -4.08 -3.11
CA GLU A 130 9.99 -4.41 -4.39
C GLU A 130 10.56 -3.57 -5.54
N ARG A 131 10.81 -2.29 -5.32
CA ARG A 131 11.47 -1.43 -6.31
C ARG A 131 12.92 -1.85 -6.57
N LYS A 132 13.65 -2.24 -5.53
CA LYS A 132 14.99 -2.76 -5.67
C LYS A 132 15.05 -3.95 -6.63
N ILE A 133 14.17 -4.94 -6.43
CA ILE A 133 14.09 -6.14 -7.28
C ILE A 133 13.76 -5.77 -8.73
N ARG A 134 12.85 -4.82 -8.94
CA ARG A 134 12.39 -4.44 -10.28
C ARG A 134 13.36 -3.54 -11.04
N GLU A 135 14.01 -2.61 -10.35
CA GLU A 135 14.75 -1.53 -10.98
C GLU A 135 16.25 -1.59 -10.68
N GLY A 136 16.64 -1.98 -9.46
CA GLY A 136 18.02 -2.01 -9.02
C GLY A 136 18.80 -3.24 -9.50
N ASP A 137 18.28 -4.44 -9.24
CA ASP A 137 18.97 -5.67 -9.55
C ASP A 137 19.31 -5.84 -11.06
N PRO A 138 18.43 -5.49 -12.01
CA PRO A 138 18.75 -5.56 -13.42
C PRO A 138 19.91 -4.65 -13.84
N ILE A 139 20.02 -3.44 -13.31
CA ILE A 139 21.09 -2.52 -13.67
C ILE A 139 22.44 -2.96 -13.10
N VAL A 140 22.47 -3.53 -11.90
CA VAL A 140 23.69 -4.10 -11.31
C VAL A 140 24.24 -5.22 -12.20
N ALA A 141 23.39 -6.15 -12.65
CA ALA A 141 23.80 -7.24 -13.54
C ALA A 141 24.35 -6.71 -14.88
N VAL A 142 23.72 -5.69 -15.46
CA VAL A 142 24.23 -5.04 -16.67
C VAL A 142 25.61 -4.40 -16.44
N LEU A 143 25.76 -3.66 -15.34
CA LEU A 143 27.05 -3.02 -15.00
C LEU A 143 28.15 -4.04 -14.75
N GLU A 144 27.88 -5.14 -14.06
CA GLU A 144 28.83 -6.22 -13.86
C GLU A 144 29.30 -6.83 -15.18
N ALA A 145 28.36 -7.09 -16.10
CA ALA A 145 28.68 -7.59 -17.43
C ALA A 145 29.55 -6.59 -18.22
N LYS A 146 29.24 -5.29 -18.12
CA LYS A 146 30.03 -4.25 -18.83
C LYS A 146 31.41 -4.01 -18.22
N VAL A 147 31.56 -4.14 -16.91
CA VAL A 147 32.89 -4.12 -16.26
C VAL A 147 33.75 -5.28 -16.76
N ALA A 148 33.17 -6.50 -16.85
CA ALA A 148 33.89 -7.67 -17.35
C ALA A 148 34.29 -7.51 -18.84
N GLU A 149 33.38 -7.00 -19.67
CA GLU A 149 33.61 -6.75 -21.10
C GLU A 149 34.73 -5.69 -21.31
N ALA A 150 34.64 -4.57 -20.60
CA ALA A 150 35.67 -3.51 -20.67
C ALA A 150 37.01 -3.98 -20.12
N GLY A 151 37.00 -4.82 -19.10
CA GLY A 151 38.21 -5.47 -18.58
C GLY A 151 38.92 -6.31 -19.63
N ALA A 152 38.18 -7.23 -20.27
CA ALA A 152 38.74 -8.08 -21.34
C ALA A 152 39.26 -7.28 -22.54
N ALA A 153 38.51 -6.22 -22.93
CA ALA A 153 38.94 -5.35 -24.02
C ALA A 153 40.22 -4.57 -23.68
N SER A 154 40.28 -4.01 -22.46
CA SER A 154 41.47 -3.27 -21.98
C SER A 154 42.71 -4.17 -21.86
N ASP A 155 42.55 -5.44 -21.45
CA ASP A 155 43.64 -6.42 -21.37
C ASP A 155 44.15 -6.82 -22.78
N ALA A 156 43.27 -6.84 -23.77
CA ALA A 156 43.62 -7.12 -25.17
C ALA A 156 44.29 -5.91 -25.88
N HIS A 157 44.02 -4.69 -25.40
CA HIS A 157 44.53 -3.41 -25.96
C HIS A 157 45.11 -2.53 -24.86
N PRO A 158 46.27 -2.89 -24.27
CA PRO A 158 46.81 -2.23 -23.06
C PRO A 158 47.24 -0.80 -23.27
N ASP A 159 47.41 -0.36 -24.50
CA ASP A 159 47.82 1.01 -24.85
C ASP A 159 46.61 1.91 -25.17
N ASP A 160 45.41 1.36 -25.19
CA ASP A 160 44.19 2.11 -25.49
C ASP A 160 43.65 2.87 -24.23
N GLN A 161 43.97 4.16 -24.20
CA GLN A 161 43.62 5.01 -23.06
C GLN A 161 42.10 5.21 -22.89
N GLU A 162 41.30 5.09 -23.95
CA GLU A 162 39.87 5.22 -23.91
C GLU A 162 39.25 3.99 -23.22
N LEU A 163 39.70 2.78 -23.54
CA LEU A 163 39.26 1.54 -22.91
C LEU A 163 39.66 1.51 -21.42
N ILE A 164 40.86 1.95 -21.09
CA ILE A 164 41.32 2.02 -19.70
C ILE A 164 40.43 2.98 -18.89
N ALA A 165 40.21 4.18 -19.39
CA ALA A 165 39.37 5.19 -18.74
C ALA A 165 37.90 4.72 -18.59
N LEU A 166 37.36 4.05 -19.61
CA LEU A 166 36.01 3.48 -19.55
C LEU A 166 35.89 2.40 -18.47
N ARG A 167 36.85 1.48 -18.40
CA ARG A 167 36.92 0.45 -17.39
C ARG A 167 36.95 1.02 -15.98
N GLU A 168 37.83 1.97 -15.74
CA GLU A 168 37.95 2.65 -14.42
C GLU A 168 36.63 3.30 -14.02
N TRP A 169 36.00 4.05 -14.91
CA TRP A 169 34.71 4.67 -14.65
C TRP A 169 33.61 3.64 -14.35
N LEU A 170 33.54 2.56 -15.11
CA LEU A 170 32.53 1.50 -14.88
C LEU A 170 32.72 0.82 -13.53
N VAL A 171 33.97 0.57 -13.11
CA VAL A 171 34.28 -0.02 -11.80
C VAL A 171 33.84 0.90 -10.66
N GLU A 172 34.17 2.20 -10.76
CA GLU A 172 33.77 3.21 -9.78
C GLU A 172 32.24 3.33 -9.70
N PHE A 173 31.57 3.38 -10.85
CA PHE A 173 30.12 3.52 -10.90
C PHE A 173 29.41 2.26 -10.37
N LEU A 174 29.88 1.07 -10.68
CA LEU A 174 29.36 -0.16 -10.10
C LEU A 174 29.53 -0.18 -8.58
N GLY A 175 30.68 0.26 -8.07
CA GLY A 175 30.94 0.41 -6.63
C GLY A 175 29.94 1.36 -5.97
N PHE A 176 29.67 2.50 -6.57
CA PHE A 176 28.67 3.45 -6.09
C PHE A 176 27.27 2.83 -6.08
N VAL A 177 26.85 2.18 -7.16
CA VAL A 177 25.50 1.57 -7.25
C VAL A 177 25.34 0.46 -6.20
N LYS A 178 26.36 -0.39 -5.99
CA LYS A 178 26.34 -1.42 -4.95
C LYS A 178 26.27 -0.83 -3.53
N LEU A 179 26.99 0.23 -3.26
CA LEU A 179 26.95 0.92 -1.96
C LEU A 179 25.55 1.51 -1.70
N PHE A 180 24.95 2.14 -2.71
CA PHE A 180 23.60 2.68 -2.64
C PHE A 180 22.57 1.56 -2.41
N ASP A 181 22.72 0.44 -3.11
CA ASP A 181 21.86 -0.74 -2.96
C ASP A 181 21.93 -1.33 -1.55
N GLN A 182 23.14 -1.44 -0.98
CA GLN A 182 23.33 -1.88 0.40
C GLN A 182 22.70 -0.92 1.42
N ALA A 183 22.82 0.40 1.21
CA ALA A 183 22.23 1.40 2.10
C ALA A 183 20.70 1.32 2.12
N ILE A 184 20.07 1.03 0.96
CA ILE A 184 18.62 0.82 0.86
C ILE A 184 18.21 -0.50 1.53
N GLY A 185 19.00 -1.56 1.41
CA GLY A 185 18.73 -2.88 2.00
C GLY A 185 18.85 -2.94 3.53
N ILE A 186 19.35 -1.87 4.17
CA ILE A 186 19.48 -1.76 5.65
C ILE A 186 18.23 -1.14 6.29
N VAL A 187 17.26 -0.66 5.51
CA VAL A 187 15.98 -0.15 6.05
C VAL A 187 15.21 -1.34 6.62
N PRO A 188 14.99 -1.42 7.96
CA PRO A 188 14.39 -2.55 8.66
C PRO A 188 12.91 -2.72 8.35
#